data_0234647aedc144e09684c227d8d5bce6
#
_entry.id   0234647aedc144e09684c227d8d5bce6
#
_cell.length_a   1.000
_cell.length_b   1.000
_cell.length_c   1.000
_cell.angle_alpha   90.00
_cell.angle_beta   90.00
_cell.angle_gamma   90.00
#
_symmetry.space_group_name_H-M   'P 1'
#
loop_
_entity.id
_entity.type
_entity.pdbx_description
1 polymer ?
#
loop_
_entity_poly.entity_id
_entity_poly.type
_entity_poly.pdbx_seq_one_letter_code
_entity_poly.pdbx_strand_id
1 'polypeptide(L)'
;GESMTKKKEKSIKVVKNKGRRKVLKTLGSAALLAGASNFLPMPWVRKADASNHLLIGVPSSLSTPYGVADDQDHLNGTIMAIEEINAKGGVQGRELKTFVPDYDKLSAESTQSAIAACIDKKVHAISNAFTFAPIPGMDTSAKWKAPYLQGNTQRLATEEFKKNPSKYSHVLQTDPSEVNYGWTYPMWLDAMKATGTWKPVNNKVHIISEQTGYNQTILKAAKESLAKSGWELAGDTQIQYPVNDWGPVIQELKKVGAGAIMCNHWMAAEEAAFCKQFRADPVPGALVYVQYGASQPEFLELGGRAMEGFCWSTVLGIYGDKMGEDFRKNYLKRFPEFGTYKKNTMGLVYTGNGYDIVNYLAAS
;
A
#
# COMPACT_ATOMS: atom_id res chain seq x y z
N GLY A 1 26.64 -55.24 -0.23
CA GLY A 1 25.27 -55.00 -0.62
C GLY A 1 24.95 -53.53 -0.46
N GLU A 2 24.92 -52.80 -1.58
CA GLU A 2 24.54 -51.38 -1.65
C GLU A 2 23.03 -51.24 -1.43
N SER A 3 22.64 -50.33 -0.57
CA SER A 3 21.27 -49.84 -0.51
C SER A 3 21.28 -48.31 -0.70
N MET A 4 20.92 -47.90 -1.90
CA MET A 4 20.67 -46.50 -2.25
C MET A 4 19.37 -46.02 -1.61
N THR A 5 19.45 -45.11 -0.66
CA THR A 5 18.29 -44.37 -0.17
C THR A 5 18.05 -43.16 -1.05
N LYS A 6 17.02 -43.22 -1.88
CA LYS A 6 16.50 -42.10 -2.67
C LYS A 6 15.89 -41.02 -1.73
N LYS A 7 16.54 -39.88 -1.62
CA LYS A 7 15.96 -38.67 -1.07
C LYS A 7 14.87 -38.18 -2.02
N LYS A 8 13.61 -38.19 -1.58
CA LYS A 8 12.50 -37.53 -2.27
C LYS A 8 12.65 -36.01 -2.08
N GLU A 9 13.01 -35.30 -3.14
CA GLU A 9 12.80 -33.87 -3.25
C GLU A 9 11.29 -33.58 -3.21
N LYS A 10 10.86 -32.91 -2.16
CA LYS A 10 9.51 -32.32 -2.13
C LYS A 10 9.57 -31.03 -2.95
N SER A 11 9.11 -31.10 -4.19
CA SER A 11 8.82 -29.90 -4.98
C SER A 11 7.79 -29.06 -4.25
N ILE A 12 8.17 -27.82 -3.93
CA ILE A 12 7.25 -26.79 -3.45
C ILE A 12 6.27 -26.51 -4.57
N LYS A 13 5.04 -27.02 -4.44
CA LYS A 13 3.95 -26.64 -5.32
C LYS A 13 3.64 -25.16 -5.08
N VAL A 14 4.09 -24.31 -5.98
CA VAL A 14 3.57 -22.94 -6.09
C VAL A 14 2.06 -23.06 -6.28
N VAL A 15 1.30 -22.67 -5.28
CA VAL A 15 -0.15 -22.61 -5.35
C VAL A 15 -0.50 -21.50 -6.32
N LYS A 16 -0.70 -21.86 -7.60
CA LYS A 16 -1.25 -20.95 -8.60
C LYS A 16 -2.65 -20.59 -8.15
N ASN A 17 -2.83 -19.40 -7.62
CA ASN A 17 -4.11 -18.91 -7.15
C ASN A 17 -5.07 -18.73 -8.35
N LYS A 18 -5.85 -19.79 -8.65
CA LYS A 18 -6.82 -19.82 -9.75
C LYS A 18 -7.94 -18.79 -9.59
N GLY A 19 -8.15 -18.28 -8.37
CA GLY A 19 -9.16 -17.26 -8.09
C GLY A 19 -8.81 -15.90 -8.71
N ARG A 20 -7.54 -15.48 -8.64
CA ARG A 20 -7.07 -14.19 -9.19
C ARG A 20 -7.23 -14.10 -10.73
N ARG A 21 -6.99 -15.20 -11.45
CA ARG A 21 -7.24 -15.25 -12.92
C ARG A 21 -8.73 -15.18 -13.27
N LYS A 22 -9.61 -15.65 -12.39
CA LYS A 22 -11.06 -15.55 -12.59
C LYS A 22 -11.54 -14.11 -12.42
N VAL A 23 -11.01 -13.39 -11.40
CA VAL A 23 -11.32 -11.96 -11.16
C VAL A 23 -10.98 -11.10 -12.37
N LEU A 24 -9.78 -11.25 -12.95
CA LEU A 24 -9.39 -10.51 -14.16
C LEU A 24 -10.30 -10.82 -15.37
N LYS A 25 -10.77 -12.07 -15.52
CA LYS A 25 -11.73 -12.42 -16.56
C LYS A 25 -13.14 -11.89 -16.28
N THR A 26 -13.55 -11.83 -15.00
CA THR A 26 -14.87 -11.34 -14.60
C THR A 26 -14.94 -9.81 -14.69
N LEU A 27 -13.85 -9.08 -14.35
CA LEU A 27 -13.78 -7.62 -14.52
C LEU A 27 -13.84 -7.21 -16.00
N GLY A 28 -13.22 -7.97 -16.90
CA GLY A 28 -13.38 -7.76 -18.34
C GLY A 28 -14.78 -8.07 -18.85
N SER A 29 -15.53 -8.96 -18.17
CA SER A 29 -16.90 -9.36 -18.54
C SER A 29 -17.96 -8.53 -17.83
N ALA A 30 -17.70 -8.00 -16.63
CA ALA A 30 -18.64 -7.13 -15.90
C ALA A 30 -18.85 -5.78 -16.60
N ALA A 31 -17.88 -5.31 -17.37
CA ALA A 31 -18.05 -4.15 -18.24
C ALA A 31 -19.07 -4.37 -19.38
N LEU A 32 -19.45 -5.64 -19.65
CA LEU A 32 -20.40 -6.02 -20.70
C LEU A 32 -21.81 -6.37 -20.16
N LEU A 33 -22.01 -6.48 -18.83
CA LEU A 33 -23.28 -6.90 -18.23
C LEU A 33 -24.02 -5.78 -17.47
N ALA A 34 -23.57 -4.54 -17.52
CA ALA A 34 -24.28 -3.38 -16.96
C ALA A 34 -25.48 -2.91 -17.81
N GLY A 35 -26.10 -3.80 -18.58
CA GLY A 35 -27.16 -3.49 -19.52
C GLY A 35 -28.59 -3.78 -19.07
N ALA A 36 -28.86 -4.12 -17.80
CA ALA A 36 -30.26 -4.37 -17.37
C ALA A 36 -30.47 -4.13 -15.88
N SER A 37 -30.49 -2.88 -15.44
CA SER A 37 -31.19 -2.51 -14.21
C SER A 37 -32.27 -1.50 -14.55
N ASN A 38 -33.53 -1.87 -14.33
CA ASN A 38 -34.69 -0.99 -14.47
C ASN A 38 -34.62 0.12 -13.42
N PHE A 39 -33.89 1.19 -13.70
CA PHE A 39 -33.98 2.44 -12.95
C PHE A 39 -35.16 3.23 -13.48
N LEU A 40 -36.05 3.66 -12.59
CA LEU A 40 -37.09 4.63 -12.89
C LEU A 40 -36.41 5.87 -13.50
N PRO A 41 -36.79 6.34 -14.67
CA PRO A 41 -36.16 7.48 -15.30
C PRO A 41 -36.42 8.72 -14.46
N MET A 42 -35.41 9.26 -13.82
CA MET A 42 -35.47 10.62 -13.29
C MET A 42 -35.43 11.58 -14.48
N PRO A 43 -36.46 12.41 -14.71
CA PRO A 43 -36.62 13.14 -15.96
C PRO A 43 -35.58 14.25 -16.21
N TRP A 44 -34.73 14.53 -15.20
CA TRP A 44 -33.61 15.50 -15.28
C TRP A 44 -32.23 14.88 -15.41
N VAL A 45 -32.11 13.55 -15.28
CA VAL A 45 -30.84 12.86 -15.49
C VAL A 45 -30.71 12.56 -16.98
N ARG A 46 -29.89 13.34 -17.69
CA ARG A 46 -29.52 13.00 -19.07
C ARG A 46 -28.75 11.68 -19.06
N LYS A 47 -29.18 10.68 -19.85
CA LYS A 47 -28.36 9.50 -20.09
C LYS A 47 -27.06 9.95 -20.71
N ALA A 48 -25.93 9.62 -20.08
CA ALA A 48 -24.62 9.89 -20.64
C ALA A 48 -24.51 9.21 -22.03
N ASP A 49 -23.99 9.91 -23.00
CA ASP A 49 -23.72 9.31 -24.32
C ASP A 49 -22.60 8.29 -24.16
N ALA A 50 -22.88 7.02 -24.52
CA ALA A 50 -21.94 5.91 -24.39
C ALA A 50 -20.64 6.11 -25.21
N SER A 51 -20.65 7.00 -26.21
CA SER A 51 -19.49 7.37 -27.02
C SER A 51 -18.65 8.50 -26.39
N ASN A 52 -19.18 9.22 -25.38
CA ASN A 52 -18.55 10.39 -24.77
C ASN A 52 -18.32 10.18 -23.26
N HIS A 53 -17.45 9.24 -22.91
CA HIS A 53 -17.07 8.98 -21.53
C HIS A 53 -15.74 9.66 -21.16
N LEU A 54 -15.55 9.89 -19.86
CA LEU A 54 -14.27 10.31 -19.28
C LEU A 54 -13.48 9.05 -18.88
N LEU A 55 -12.24 8.96 -19.33
CA LEU A 55 -11.39 7.81 -19.08
C LEU A 55 -10.36 8.14 -18.02
N ILE A 56 -10.31 7.35 -16.95
CA ILE A 56 -9.31 7.42 -15.88
C ILE A 56 -8.29 6.30 -16.10
N GLY A 57 -7.03 6.65 -16.25
CA GLY A 57 -5.93 5.68 -16.25
C GLY A 57 -5.62 5.25 -14.81
N VAL A 58 -5.55 3.95 -14.58
CA VAL A 58 -5.26 3.38 -13.26
C VAL A 58 -4.14 2.35 -13.40
N PRO A 59 -2.88 2.79 -13.55
CA PRO A 59 -1.74 1.87 -13.54
C PRO A 59 -1.77 1.04 -12.25
N SER A 60 -1.76 -0.28 -12.38
CA SER A 60 -1.90 -1.18 -11.24
C SER A 60 -0.99 -2.39 -11.36
N SER A 61 -0.24 -2.70 -10.30
CA SER A 61 0.67 -3.84 -10.24
C SER A 61 -0.09 -5.08 -9.80
N LEU A 62 -0.72 -5.78 -10.74
CA LEU A 62 -1.63 -6.90 -10.46
C LEU A 62 -1.02 -8.27 -10.76
N SER A 63 0.04 -8.34 -11.55
CA SER A 63 0.67 -9.61 -11.97
C SER A 63 2.00 -9.90 -11.28
N THR A 64 2.57 -8.94 -10.53
CA THR A 64 3.82 -9.11 -9.79
C THR A 64 3.63 -9.93 -8.50
N PRO A 65 4.69 -10.52 -7.95
CA PRO A 65 4.60 -11.31 -6.71
C PRO A 65 4.49 -10.46 -5.44
N TYR A 66 4.56 -9.14 -5.52
CA TYR A 66 4.61 -8.21 -4.38
C TYR A 66 3.68 -7.01 -4.58
N GLY A 67 3.17 -6.47 -3.47
CA GLY A 67 2.39 -5.23 -3.44
C GLY A 67 1.08 -5.25 -4.22
N VAL A 68 0.59 -6.43 -4.60
CA VAL A 68 -0.63 -6.59 -5.40
C VAL A 68 -1.86 -6.16 -4.61
N ALA A 69 -1.89 -6.38 -3.30
CA ALA A 69 -3.02 -6.04 -2.46
C ALA A 69 -3.31 -4.53 -2.48
N ASP A 70 -2.29 -3.70 -2.38
CA ASP A 70 -2.43 -2.24 -2.38
C ASP A 70 -2.99 -1.71 -3.70
N ASP A 71 -2.49 -2.19 -4.84
CA ASP A 71 -2.97 -1.77 -6.16
C ASP A 71 -4.37 -2.28 -6.45
N GLN A 72 -4.68 -3.50 -6.00
CA GLN A 72 -6.03 -4.03 -6.11
C GLN A 72 -7.01 -3.23 -5.25
N ASP A 73 -6.61 -2.85 -4.04
CA ASP A 73 -7.40 -2.01 -3.14
C ASP A 73 -7.65 -0.62 -3.75
N HIS A 74 -6.61 0.00 -4.30
CA HIS A 74 -6.72 1.29 -4.99
C HIS A 74 -7.66 1.21 -6.19
N LEU A 75 -7.51 0.17 -7.02
CA LEU A 75 -8.40 -0.07 -8.17
C LEU A 75 -9.85 -0.30 -7.72
N ASN A 76 -10.06 -1.08 -6.67
CA ASN A 76 -11.39 -1.33 -6.14
C ASN A 76 -12.05 -0.05 -5.60
N GLY A 77 -11.30 0.80 -4.88
CA GLY A 77 -11.77 2.10 -4.42
C GLY A 77 -12.13 3.03 -5.59
N THR A 78 -11.27 3.07 -6.59
CA THR A 78 -11.53 3.80 -7.84
C THR A 78 -12.83 3.33 -8.52
N ILE A 79 -13.05 2.01 -8.62
CA ILE A 79 -14.27 1.43 -9.21
C ILE A 79 -15.50 1.82 -8.39
N MET A 80 -15.46 1.74 -7.06
CA MET A 80 -16.58 2.14 -6.19
C MET A 80 -16.97 3.61 -6.44
N ALA A 81 -16.01 4.52 -6.43
CA ALA A 81 -16.28 5.94 -6.67
C ALA A 81 -16.88 6.17 -8.06
N ILE A 82 -16.33 5.53 -9.09
CA ILE A 82 -16.84 5.62 -10.47
C ILE A 82 -18.29 5.12 -10.55
N GLU A 83 -18.61 4.00 -9.94
CA GLU A 83 -19.98 3.45 -9.93
C GLU A 83 -20.96 4.40 -9.24
N GLU A 84 -20.59 4.99 -8.10
CA GLU A 84 -21.41 5.94 -7.37
C GLU A 84 -21.62 7.24 -8.12
N ILE A 85 -20.60 7.76 -8.80
CA ILE A 85 -20.67 8.97 -9.61
C ILE A 85 -21.53 8.72 -10.85
N ASN A 86 -21.33 7.60 -11.53
CA ASN A 86 -22.11 7.22 -12.71
C ASN A 86 -23.59 7.00 -12.38
N ALA A 87 -23.89 6.43 -11.21
CA ALA A 87 -25.27 6.29 -10.73
C ALA A 87 -25.99 7.64 -10.53
N LYS A 88 -25.23 8.71 -10.28
CA LYS A 88 -25.73 10.09 -10.16
C LYS A 88 -25.73 10.85 -11.50
N GLY A 89 -25.41 10.19 -12.61
CA GLY A 89 -25.41 10.79 -13.95
C GLY A 89 -24.03 11.17 -14.50
N GLY A 90 -22.96 10.73 -13.83
CA GLY A 90 -21.58 10.99 -14.25
C GLY A 90 -21.12 12.43 -14.00
N VAL A 91 -20.00 12.80 -14.61
CA VAL A 91 -19.45 14.16 -14.54
C VAL A 91 -19.93 14.94 -15.76
N GLN A 92 -20.69 16.00 -15.55
CA GLN A 92 -21.29 16.81 -16.63
C GLN A 92 -22.08 15.95 -17.64
N GLY A 93 -22.77 14.90 -17.17
CA GLY A 93 -23.54 13.99 -18.02
C GLY A 93 -22.71 12.95 -18.77
N ARG A 94 -21.42 12.81 -18.47
CA ARG A 94 -20.49 11.86 -19.06
C ARG A 94 -20.14 10.76 -18.06
N GLU A 95 -20.22 9.49 -18.46
CA GLU A 95 -19.79 8.36 -17.64
C GLU A 95 -18.28 8.36 -17.44
N LEU A 96 -17.84 7.97 -16.25
CA LEU A 96 -16.45 7.64 -15.95
C LEU A 96 -16.17 6.16 -16.28
N LYS A 97 -15.01 5.88 -16.85
CA LYS A 97 -14.49 4.52 -17.11
C LYS A 97 -13.03 4.42 -16.75
N THR A 98 -12.54 3.22 -16.51
CA THR A 98 -11.13 2.94 -16.22
C THR A 98 -10.39 2.38 -17.42
N PHE A 99 -9.11 2.71 -17.51
CA PHE A 99 -8.11 2.00 -18.29
C PHE A 99 -7.01 1.55 -17.33
N VAL A 100 -6.75 0.25 -17.24
CA VAL A 100 -5.90 -0.36 -16.22
C VAL A 100 -4.69 -1.05 -16.87
N PRO A 101 -3.59 -0.33 -17.14
CA PRO A 101 -2.35 -0.97 -17.56
C PRO A 101 -1.71 -1.67 -16.36
N ASP A 102 -1.33 -2.94 -16.55
CA ASP A 102 -0.55 -3.70 -15.57
C ASP A 102 0.92 -3.35 -15.67
N TYR A 103 1.62 -3.23 -14.54
CA TYR A 103 3.03 -2.87 -14.51
C TYR A 103 3.77 -3.42 -13.29
N ASP A 104 5.10 -3.44 -13.37
CA ASP A 104 5.97 -3.69 -12.23
C ASP A 104 6.33 -2.36 -11.54
N LYS A 105 5.79 -2.14 -10.34
CA LYS A 105 6.01 -0.91 -9.57
C LYS A 105 7.44 -0.70 -9.07
N LEU A 106 8.28 -1.75 -9.04
CA LEU A 106 9.70 -1.65 -8.71
C LEU A 106 10.55 -1.20 -9.91
N SER A 107 10.05 -1.37 -11.13
CA SER A 107 10.76 -1.04 -12.38
C SER A 107 10.44 0.37 -12.85
N ALA A 108 11.48 1.17 -13.04
CA ALA A 108 11.37 2.50 -13.64
C ALA A 108 10.84 2.45 -15.08
N GLU A 109 11.33 1.49 -15.89
CA GLU A 109 10.92 1.29 -17.27
C GLU A 109 9.45 0.86 -17.35
N SER A 110 9.03 -0.08 -16.50
CA SER A 110 7.64 -0.53 -16.45
C SER A 110 6.70 0.59 -16.02
N THR A 111 7.10 1.41 -15.03
CA THR A 111 6.36 2.61 -14.63
C THR A 111 6.18 3.59 -15.79
N GLN A 112 7.28 3.90 -16.53
CA GLN A 112 7.21 4.77 -17.70
C GLN A 112 6.28 4.22 -18.78
N SER A 113 6.36 2.91 -19.04
CA SER A 113 5.54 2.25 -20.05
C SER A 113 4.05 2.29 -19.70
N ALA A 114 3.68 2.08 -18.43
CA ALA A 114 2.30 2.14 -17.99
C ALA A 114 1.72 3.57 -18.09
N ILE A 115 2.50 4.58 -17.71
CA ILE A 115 2.08 5.99 -17.86
C ILE A 115 1.99 6.36 -19.34
N ALA A 116 2.93 5.93 -20.19
CA ALA A 116 2.87 6.14 -21.63
C ALA A 116 1.63 5.50 -22.26
N ALA A 117 1.27 4.28 -21.84
CA ALA A 117 0.05 3.62 -22.29
C ALA A 117 -1.22 4.42 -21.93
N CYS A 118 -1.26 5.06 -20.75
CA CYS A 118 -2.33 5.99 -20.39
C CYS A 118 -2.39 7.20 -21.33
N ILE A 119 -1.24 7.77 -21.68
CA ILE A 119 -1.13 8.90 -22.62
C ILE A 119 -1.62 8.49 -24.01
N ASP A 120 -1.16 7.37 -24.53
CA ASP A 120 -1.56 6.84 -25.84
C ASP A 120 -3.07 6.56 -25.90
N LYS A 121 -3.64 6.12 -24.80
CA LYS A 121 -5.08 5.91 -24.63
C LYS A 121 -5.86 7.21 -24.47
N LYS A 122 -5.18 8.36 -24.34
CA LYS A 122 -5.75 9.69 -24.14
C LYS A 122 -6.67 9.75 -22.91
N VAL A 123 -6.20 9.20 -21.78
CA VAL A 123 -6.94 9.28 -20.53
C VAL A 123 -7.10 10.73 -20.09
N HIS A 124 -8.20 11.06 -19.42
CA HIS A 124 -8.48 12.42 -18.93
C HIS A 124 -7.75 12.75 -17.64
N ALA A 125 -7.44 11.71 -16.84
CA ALA A 125 -6.63 11.80 -15.64
C ALA A 125 -5.98 10.44 -15.34
N ILE A 126 -4.94 10.45 -14.49
CA ILE A 126 -4.29 9.24 -14.00
C ILE A 126 -4.46 9.19 -12.48
N SER A 127 -4.94 8.06 -11.97
CA SER A 127 -5.00 7.69 -10.55
C SER A 127 -4.09 6.50 -10.31
N ASN A 128 -3.06 6.66 -9.51
CA ASN A 128 -2.08 5.60 -9.25
C ASN A 128 -1.87 5.43 -7.74
N ALA A 129 -1.84 4.19 -7.25
CA ALA A 129 -1.56 3.92 -5.85
C ALA A 129 -0.18 4.45 -5.47
N PHE A 130 0.87 3.77 -5.90
CA PHE A 130 2.26 4.21 -5.74
C PHE A 130 3.19 3.42 -6.67
N THR A 131 4.39 3.97 -6.86
CA THR A 131 5.50 3.30 -7.54
C THR A 131 6.80 3.58 -6.79
N PHE A 132 7.76 2.67 -6.83
CA PHE A 132 9.11 2.93 -6.32
C PHE A 132 9.96 3.80 -7.25
N ALA A 133 9.45 4.09 -8.44
CA ALA A 133 10.07 4.97 -9.44
C ALA A 133 9.18 6.19 -9.77
N PRO A 134 8.83 7.07 -8.78
CA PRO A 134 7.89 8.15 -9.02
C PRO A 134 8.41 9.20 -10.01
N ILE A 135 9.70 9.53 -10.00
CA ILE A 135 10.26 10.55 -10.92
C ILE A 135 10.12 10.13 -12.39
N PRO A 136 10.51 8.93 -12.83
CA PRO A 136 10.23 8.43 -14.17
C PRO A 136 8.75 8.51 -14.58
N GLY A 137 7.82 8.19 -13.67
CA GLY A 137 6.39 8.34 -13.90
C GLY A 137 5.96 9.80 -14.10
N MET A 138 6.42 10.70 -13.23
CA MET A 138 6.18 12.14 -13.32
C MET A 138 6.75 12.72 -14.63
N ASP A 139 7.96 12.35 -15.02
CA ASP A 139 8.61 12.79 -16.26
C ASP A 139 7.85 12.35 -17.51
N THR A 140 7.34 11.14 -17.50
CA THR A 140 6.53 10.62 -18.60
C THR A 140 5.20 11.33 -18.68
N SER A 141 4.50 11.54 -17.54
CA SER A 141 3.23 12.25 -17.49
C SER A 141 3.32 13.72 -17.90
N ALA A 142 4.50 14.36 -17.71
CA ALA A 142 4.75 15.74 -18.11
C ALA A 142 4.64 15.99 -19.64
N LYS A 143 4.72 14.93 -20.44
CA LYS A 143 4.54 14.99 -21.90
C LYS A 143 3.07 15.23 -22.29
N TRP A 144 2.14 14.82 -21.42
CA TRP A 144 0.70 14.91 -21.66
C TRP A 144 0.01 15.98 -20.82
N LYS A 145 0.46 16.17 -19.56
CA LYS A 145 -0.08 17.11 -18.58
C LYS A 145 -1.57 16.92 -18.22
N ALA A 146 -2.11 15.73 -18.42
CA ALA A 146 -3.37 15.38 -17.77
C ALA A 146 -3.12 15.28 -16.25
N PRO A 147 -4.13 15.59 -15.40
CA PRO A 147 -3.99 15.42 -13.95
C PRO A 147 -3.48 14.03 -13.60
N TYR A 148 -2.39 13.98 -12.83
CA TYR A 148 -1.79 12.76 -12.33
C TYR A 148 -1.77 12.81 -10.80
N LEU A 149 -2.70 12.09 -10.19
CA LEU A 149 -2.84 11.98 -8.75
C LEU A 149 -2.26 10.64 -8.31
N GLN A 150 -1.39 10.69 -7.33
CA GLN A 150 -0.68 9.50 -6.84
C GLN A 150 -0.69 9.43 -5.32
N GLY A 151 -1.03 8.24 -4.80
CA GLY A 151 -0.91 7.88 -3.39
C GLY A 151 0.52 7.54 -3.00
N ASN A 152 1.49 8.12 -3.67
CA ASN A 152 2.90 7.92 -3.37
C ASN A 152 3.31 8.74 -2.16
N THR A 153 3.93 8.10 -1.17
CA THR A 153 4.39 8.77 0.05
C THR A 153 5.83 9.25 -0.04
N GLN A 154 6.55 8.95 -1.13
CA GLN A 154 7.98 9.19 -1.23
C GLN A 154 8.32 10.68 -1.34
N ARG A 155 9.07 11.17 -0.36
CA ARG A 155 9.57 12.55 -0.28
C ARG A 155 10.36 12.96 -1.54
N LEU A 156 11.07 12.04 -2.15
CA LEU A 156 11.85 12.32 -3.36
C LEU A 156 10.97 12.87 -4.50
N ALA A 157 9.71 12.46 -4.61
CA ALA A 157 8.77 13.01 -5.59
C ALA A 157 8.44 14.48 -5.29
N THR A 158 8.19 14.79 -4.02
CA THR A 158 7.96 16.18 -3.56
C THR A 158 9.17 17.07 -3.76
N GLU A 159 10.38 16.57 -3.47
CA GLU A 159 11.61 17.34 -3.67
C GLU A 159 11.89 17.59 -5.16
N GLU A 160 11.59 16.62 -6.03
CA GLU A 160 11.71 16.82 -7.47
C GLU A 160 10.68 17.81 -8.00
N PHE A 161 9.44 17.73 -7.51
CA PHE A 161 8.40 18.73 -7.82
C PHE A 161 8.88 20.16 -7.47
N LYS A 162 9.46 20.36 -6.28
CA LYS A 162 9.96 21.67 -5.83
C LYS A 162 11.04 22.25 -6.74
N LYS A 163 11.88 21.41 -7.35
CA LYS A 163 12.91 21.85 -8.31
C LYS A 163 12.30 22.34 -9.63
N ASN A 164 11.21 21.73 -10.07
CA ASN A 164 10.60 21.98 -11.38
C ASN A 164 9.07 22.08 -11.30
N PRO A 165 8.49 23.04 -10.53
CA PRO A 165 7.05 23.08 -10.27
C PRO A 165 6.22 23.28 -11.55
N SER A 166 6.73 24.03 -12.52
CA SER A 166 6.04 24.25 -13.81
C SER A 166 5.97 22.99 -14.67
N LYS A 167 7.01 22.13 -14.59
CA LYS A 167 7.03 20.84 -15.30
C LYS A 167 5.99 19.88 -14.75
N TYR A 168 5.82 19.86 -13.44
CA TYR A 168 4.99 18.90 -12.74
C TYR A 168 3.69 19.48 -12.18
N SER A 169 3.25 20.64 -12.66
CA SER A 169 2.04 21.34 -12.18
C SER A 169 0.75 20.51 -12.24
N HIS A 170 0.74 19.43 -13.02
CA HIS A 170 -0.36 18.48 -13.19
C HIS A 170 -0.26 17.28 -12.23
N VAL A 171 0.83 17.16 -11.46
CA VAL A 171 1.07 16.04 -10.53
C VAL A 171 0.68 16.45 -9.12
N LEU A 172 -0.16 15.65 -8.47
CA LEU A 172 -0.51 15.80 -7.06
C LEU A 172 -0.16 14.52 -6.31
N GLN A 173 0.55 14.68 -5.19
CA GLN A 173 0.75 13.62 -4.21
C GLN A 173 -0.36 13.73 -3.18
N THR A 174 -1.16 12.67 -3.02
CA THR A 174 -2.37 12.70 -2.19
C THR A 174 -2.12 12.22 -0.76
N ASP A 175 -0.98 11.58 -0.52
CA ASP A 175 -0.65 10.99 0.77
C ASP A 175 0.48 11.75 1.48
N PRO A 176 0.52 11.71 2.82
CA PRO A 176 1.62 12.26 3.61
C PRO A 176 2.95 11.55 3.31
N SER A 177 4.07 12.27 3.52
CA SER A 177 5.39 11.70 3.25
C SER A 177 5.75 10.60 4.27
N GLU A 178 6.47 9.59 3.79
CA GLU A 178 7.04 8.47 4.54
C GLU A 178 7.95 8.90 5.69
N VAL A 179 8.53 10.09 5.63
CA VAL A 179 9.36 10.62 6.72
C VAL A 179 8.61 10.67 8.06
N ASN A 180 7.27 10.76 8.01
CA ASN A 180 6.45 10.79 9.21
C ASN A 180 6.57 9.50 10.03
N TYR A 181 6.80 8.35 9.43
CA TYR A 181 7.09 7.12 10.18
C TYR A 181 8.31 7.28 11.08
N GLY A 182 9.37 7.91 10.57
CA GLY A 182 10.59 8.16 11.34
C GLY A 182 10.46 9.31 12.33
N TRP A 183 9.94 10.45 11.89
CA TRP A 183 9.84 11.65 12.74
C TRP A 183 8.92 11.46 13.93
N THR A 184 7.83 10.71 13.77
CA THR A 184 6.84 10.50 14.85
C THR A 184 7.18 9.30 15.74
N TYR A 185 8.16 8.48 15.38
CA TYR A 185 8.47 7.25 16.10
C TYR A 185 8.80 7.47 17.59
N PRO A 186 9.71 8.38 17.99
CA PRO A 186 9.96 8.63 19.42
C PRO A 186 8.74 9.22 20.15
N MET A 187 7.92 10.02 19.48
CA MET A 187 6.68 10.54 20.06
C MET A 187 5.68 9.41 20.32
N TRP A 188 5.62 8.43 19.39
CA TRP A 188 4.79 7.24 19.55
C TRP A 188 5.29 6.37 20.71
N LEU A 189 6.60 6.20 20.89
CA LEU A 189 7.18 5.49 22.04
C LEU A 189 6.80 6.16 23.36
N ASP A 190 6.86 7.49 23.42
CA ASP A 190 6.46 8.26 24.61
C ASP A 190 4.96 8.10 24.88
N ALA A 191 4.12 8.11 23.85
CA ALA A 191 2.69 7.86 23.98
C ALA A 191 2.41 6.45 24.50
N MET A 192 3.06 5.42 23.97
CA MET A 192 2.94 4.04 24.44
C MET A 192 3.36 3.88 25.90
N LYS A 193 4.46 4.53 26.31
CA LYS A 193 4.90 4.57 27.70
C LYS A 193 3.87 5.26 28.60
N ALA A 194 3.27 6.37 28.14
CA ALA A 194 2.28 7.13 28.88
C ALA A 194 0.97 6.36 29.13
N THR A 195 0.61 5.37 28.31
CA THR A 195 -0.55 4.49 28.53
C THR A 195 -0.42 3.62 29.79
N GLY A 196 0.82 3.40 30.27
CA GLY A 196 1.13 2.49 31.37
C GLY A 196 1.03 1.00 31.01
N THR A 197 0.60 0.65 29.81
CA THR A 197 0.51 -0.74 29.34
C THR A 197 1.87 -1.33 28.98
N TRP A 198 2.83 -0.48 28.65
CA TRP A 198 4.21 -0.84 28.41
C TRP A 198 5.16 0.00 29.27
N LYS A 199 6.08 -0.71 29.94
CA LYS A 199 7.17 -0.11 30.73
C LYS A 199 8.48 -0.49 30.06
N PRO A 200 9.17 0.46 29.41
CA PRO A 200 10.43 0.15 28.74
C PRO A 200 11.49 -0.32 29.74
N VAL A 201 12.20 -1.37 29.40
CA VAL A 201 13.31 -1.92 30.20
C VAL A 201 14.54 -0.98 30.17
N ASN A 202 14.64 -0.15 29.15
CA ASN A 202 15.62 0.91 28.97
C ASN A 202 15.11 1.89 27.90
N ASN A 203 15.85 2.99 27.65
CA ASN A 203 15.54 3.96 26.61
C ASN A 203 16.25 3.73 25.27
N LYS A 204 16.77 2.51 25.05
CA LYS A 204 17.48 2.16 23.82
C LYS A 204 16.51 1.74 22.73
N VAL A 205 16.81 2.18 21.51
CA VAL A 205 16.10 1.82 20.28
C VAL A 205 17.05 1.11 19.33
N HIS A 206 16.59 0.04 18.73
CA HIS A 206 17.26 -0.59 17.59
C HIS A 206 16.36 -0.52 16.36
N ILE A 207 16.91 -0.12 15.22
CA ILE A 207 16.16 -0.06 13.95
C ILE A 207 16.71 -1.13 13.00
N ILE A 208 15.83 -1.99 12.51
CA ILE A 208 16.09 -2.84 11.35
C ILE A 208 15.58 -2.09 10.14
N SER A 209 16.37 -1.93 9.08
CA SER A 209 15.95 -1.17 7.90
C SER A 209 16.31 -1.89 6.59
N GLU A 210 15.30 -2.03 5.76
CA GLU A 210 15.49 -2.48 4.37
C GLU A 210 16.16 -1.37 3.54
N GLN A 211 16.88 -1.75 2.47
CA GLN A 211 17.79 -0.85 1.75
C GLN A 211 17.15 -0.03 0.61
N THR A 212 15.84 -0.14 0.37
CA THR A 212 15.19 0.74 -0.61
C THR A 212 15.30 2.22 -0.22
N GLY A 213 15.25 3.10 -1.19
CA GLY A 213 15.25 4.55 -0.94
C GLY A 213 14.13 5.01 -0.03
N TYR A 214 12.97 4.35 -0.08
CA TYR A 214 11.84 4.56 0.81
C TYR A 214 12.21 4.29 2.27
N ASN A 215 12.71 3.10 2.59
CA ASN A 215 13.07 2.72 3.96
C ASN A 215 14.27 3.52 4.47
N GLN A 216 15.24 3.85 3.61
CA GLN A 216 16.39 4.67 4.00
C GLN A 216 15.98 6.12 4.34
N THR A 217 14.96 6.67 3.68
CA THR A 217 14.38 7.98 4.02
C THR A 217 13.71 7.94 5.40
N ILE A 218 12.97 6.88 5.72
CA ILE A 218 12.38 6.66 7.04
C ILE A 218 13.46 6.51 8.12
N LEU A 219 14.48 5.68 7.88
CA LEU A 219 15.60 5.49 8.79
C LEU A 219 16.32 6.81 9.13
N LYS A 220 16.59 7.62 8.09
CA LYS A 220 17.20 8.94 8.28
C LYS A 220 16.32 9.83 9.16
N ALA A 221 15.03 9.89 8.88
CA ALA A 221 14.07 10.68 9.65
C ALA A 221 13.96 10.19 11.12
N ALA A 222 13.99 8.87 11.35
CA ALA A 222 14.01 8.28 12.67
C ALA A 222 15.28 8.65 13.45
N LYS A 223 16.45 8.55 12.82
CA LYS A 223 17.74 8.96 13.43
C LYS A 223 17.74 10.44 13.83
N GLU A 224 17.23 11.31 12.95
CA GLU A 224 17.12 12.76 13.22
C GLU A 224 16.18 13.07 14.39
N SER A 225 15.09 12.33 14.51
CA SER A 225 14.09 12.52 15.56
C SER A 225 14.56 11.94 16.91
N LEU A 226 15.15 10.73 16.89
CA LEU A 226 15.72 10.11 18.08
C LEU A 226 16.82 10.97 18.71
N ALA A 227 17.69 11.58 17.90
CA ALA A 227 18.74 12.48 18.37
C ALA A 227 18.22 13.71 19.14
N LYS A 228 16.93 14.03 19.01
CA LYS A 228 16.26 15.16 19.68
C LYS A 228 15.30 14.73 20.77
N SER A 229 15.23 13.44 21.05
CA SER A 229 14.32 12.83 22.02
C SER A 229 15.07 12.31 23.25
N GLY A 230 14.35 11.75 24.21
CA GLY A 230 14.94 11.04 25.35
C GLY A 230 15.34 9.58 25.04
N TRP A 231 15.22 9.15 23.78
CA TRP A 231 15.54 7.80 23.32
C TRP A 231 16.92 7.74 22.67
N GLU A 232 17.66 6.68 22.94
CA GLU A 232 19.02 6.43 22.43
C GLU A 232 18.96 5.47 21.23
N LEU A 233 19.46 5.85 20.06
CA LEU A 233 19.69 4.89 18.98
C LEU A 233 20.90 4.00 19.33
N ALA A 234 20.64 2.80 19.82
CA ALA A 234 21.67 1.84 20.26
C ALA A 234 22.20 0.96 19.12
N GLY A 235 21.51 0.91 18.00
CA GLY A 235 21.95 0.19 16.79
C GLY A 235 21.01 0.35 15.61
N ASP A 236 21.54 0.10 14.43
CA ASP A 236 20.76 -0.14 13.23
C ASP A 236 21.32 -1.31 12.43
N THR A 237 20.43 -2.17 11.94
CA THR A 237 20.78 -3.34 11.13
C THR A 237 20.19 -3.18 9.76
N GLN A 238 21.05 -3.14 8.75
CA GLN A 238 20.61 -3.08 7.35
C GLN A 238 20.30 -4.48 6.86
N ILE A 239 19.15 -4.63 6.22
CA ILE A 239 18.70 -5.87 5.59
C ILE A 239 18.43 -5.66 4.12
N GLN A 240 18.53 -6.72 3.35
CA GLN A 240 18.24 -6.73 1.92
C GLN A 240 17.13 -7.74 1.63
N TYR A 241 16.13 -7.30 0.89
CA TYR A 241 15.03 -8.16 0.43
C TYR A 241 15.51 -9.12 -0.67
N PRO A 242 15.07 -10.38 -0.66
CA PRO A 242 14.35 -11.06 0.42
C PRO A 242 15.25 -11.50 1.58
N VAL A 243 14.70 -11.47 2.82
CA VAL A 243 15.40 -11.98 3.98
C VAL A 243 15.10 -13.48 4.15
N ASN A 244 16.07 -14.32 3.86
CA ASN A 244 15.90 -15.77 3.93
C ASN A 244 15.92 -16.32 5.37
N ASP A 245 16.64 -15.64 6.28
CA ASP A 245 16.78 -16.03 7.68
C ASP A 245 16.92 -14.78 8.56
N TRP A 246 16.01 -14.62 9.50
CA TRP A 246 16.02 -13.52 10.47
C TRP A 246 16.85 -13.82 11.72
N GLY A 247 17.36 -15.05 11.87
CA GLY A 247 18.15 -15.49 13.03
C GLY A 247 19.33 -14.57 13.34
N PRO A 248 20.20 -14.24 12.39
CA PRO A 248 21.33 -13.33 12.61
C PRO A 248 20.89 -11.94 13.08
N VAL A 249 19.81 -11.40 12.53
CA VAL A 249 19.25 -10.10 12.92
C VAL A 249 18.74 -10.17 14.36
N ILE A 250 18.02 -11.24 14.72
CA ILE A 250 17.48 -11.43 16.07
C ILE A 250 18.62 -11.58 17.09
N GLN A 251 19.70 -12.27 16.76
CA GLN A 251 20.88 -12.36 17.65
C GLN A 251 21.53 -10.98 17.88
N GLU A 252 21.61 -10.14 16.87
CA GLU A 252 22.10 -8.76 17.04
C GLU A 252 21.15 -7.92 17.93
N LEU A 253 19.84 -8.04 17.74
CA LEU A 253 18.85 -7.40 18.60
C LEU A 253 19.01 -7.82 20.08
N LYS A 254 19.25 -9.10 20.34
CA LYS A 254 19.47 -9.65 21.69
C LYS A 254 20.76 -9.13 22.30
N LYS A 255 21.84 -9.03 21.53
CA LYS A 255 23.12 -8.48 21.96
C LYS A 255 23.01 -7.03 22.37
N VAL A 256 22.25 -6.21 21.61
CA VAL A 256 22.01 -4.81 21.93
C VAL A 256 21.04 -4.65 23.10
N GLY A 257 20.03 -5.51 23.21
CA GLY A 257 19.06 -5.51 24.30
C GLY A 257 18.22 -4.24 24.36
N ALA A 258 17.84 -3.69 23.20
CA ALA A 258 17.06 -2.45 23.13
C ALA A 258 15.64 -2.65 23.67
N GLY A 259 15.14 -1.69 24.45
CA GLY A 259 13.78 -1.68 24.98
C GLY A 259 12.71 -1.43 23.90
N ALA A 260 13.09 -0.85 22.77
CA ALA A 260 12.21 -0.64 21.62
C ALA A 260 12.90 -1.06 20.32
N ILE A 261 12.17 -1.70 19.42
CA ILE A 261 12.66 -2.18 18.13
C ILE A 261 11.72 -1.68 17.04
N MET A 262 12.27 -1.09 15.98
CA MET A 262 11.56 -0.74 14.77
C MET A 262 11.99 -1.66 13.63
N CYS A 263 11.08 -2.44 13.08
CA CYS A 263 11.27 -3.13 11.81
C CYS A 263 10.75 -2.22 10.68
N ASN A 264 11.67 -1.51 10.06
CA ASN A 264 11.39 -0.59 8.96
C ASN A 264 11.45 -1.35 7.64
N HIS A 265 10.33 -1.99 7.32
CA HIS A 265 10.08 -2.73 6.09
C HIS A 265 8.70 -2.33 5.53
N TRP A 266 8.36 -2.73 4.32
CA TRP A 266 7.06 -2.42 3.70
C TRP A 266 6.27 -3.66 3.26
N MET A 267 6.88 -4.85 3.26
CA MET A 267 6.24 -6.09 2.80
C MET A 267 5.66 -6.88 3.96
N ALA A 268 4.37 -7.17 3.89
CA ALA A 268 3.66 -7.95 4.90
C ALA A 268 4.27 -9.34 5.16
N ALA A 269 4.70 -10.03 4.11
CA ALA A 269 5.29 -11.36 4.21
C ALA A 269 6.62 -11.36 4.99
N GLU A 270 7.48 -10.36 4.74
CA GLU A 270 8.76 -10.21 5.42
C GLU A 270 8.56 -9.86 6.91
N GLU A 271 7.67 -8.89 7.19
CA GLU A 271 7.35 -8.52 8.57
C GLU A 271 6.71 -9.69 9.34
N ALA A 272 5.84 -10.47 8.70
CA ALA A 272 5.25 -11.66 9.32
C ALA A 272 6.32 -12.73 9.61
N ALA A 273 7.28 -12.93 8.71
CA ALA A 273 8.39 -13.85 8.91
C ALA A 273 9.29 -13.39 10.06
N PHE A 274 9.65 -12.11 10.11
CA PHE A 274 10.38 -11.51 11.23
C PHE A 274 9.63 -11.72 12.55
N CYS A 275 8.37 -11.34 12.63
CA CYS A 275 7.59 -11.45 13.86
C CYS A 275 7.49 -12.88 14.38
N LYS A 276 7.34 -13.88 13.50
CA LYS A 276 7.33 -15.29 13.90
C LYS A 276 8.65 -15.73 14.51
N GLN A 277 9.77 -15.42 13.86
CA GLN A 277 11.09 -15.81 14.34
C GLN A 277 11.45 -15.04 15.61
N PHE A 278 11.15 -13.75 15.68
CA PHE A 278 11.36 -12.93 16.87
C PHE A 278 10.55 -13.45 18.07
N ARG A 279 9.30 -13.86 17.87
CA ARG A 279 8.48 -14.43 18.95
C ARG A 279 9.05 -15.74 19.50
N ALA A 280 9.70 -16.54 18.67
CA ALA A 280 10.34 -17.77 19.09
C ALA A 280 11.60 -17.52 19.95
N ASP A 281 12.30 -16.40 19.73
CA ASP A 281 13.53 -16.03 20.46
C ASP A 281 13.59 -14.49 20.70
N PRO A 282 12.72 -13.95 21.57
CA PRO A 282 12.53 -12.52 21.69
C PRO A 282 13.62 -11.82 22.51
N VAL A 283 13.73 -10.49 22.33
CA VAL A 283 14.40 -9.60 23.29
C VAL A 283 13.42 -9.34 24.44
N PRO A 284 13.74 -9.75 25.68
CA PRO A 284 12.81 -9.64 26.79
C PRO A 284 12.40 -8.18 27.07
N GLY A 285 11.09 -7.93 27.15
CA GLY A 285 10.52 -6.62 27.47
C GLY A 285 10.59 -5.57 26.36
N ALA A 286 11.12 -5.91 25.18
CA ALA A 286 11.13 -5.03 24.04
C ALA A 286 9.73 -4.80 23.45
N LEU A 287 9.39 -3.54 23.17
CA LEU A 287 8.24 -3.19 22.32
C LEU A 287 8.69 -3.23 20.86
N VAL A 288 7.99 -4.01 20.04
CA VAL A 288 8.30 -4.12 18.62
C VAL A 288 7.25 -3.41 17.78
N TYR A 289 7.72 -2.49 16.98
CA TYR A 289 6.95 -1.79 15.97
C TYR A 289 7.37 -2.28 14.58
N VAL A 290 6.40 -2.67 13.77
CA VAL A 290 6.58 -3.00 12.35
C VAL A 290 5.96 -1.88 11.51
N GLN A 291 6.70 -1.43 10.52
CA GLN A 291 6.28 -0.31 9.69
C GLN A 291 5.36 -0.82 8.58
N TYR A 292 4.32 -0.20 8.25
CA TYR A 292 3.40 -0.34 7.13
C TYR A 292 2.90 -1.77 6.75
N GLY A 293 3.77 -2.77 6.52
CA GLY A 293 3.40 -4.09 5.96
C GLY A 293 2.28 -4.79 6.73
N ALA A 294 2.21 -4.57 8.04
CA ALA A 294 1.15 -5.08 8.89
C ALA A 294 -0.25 -4.48 8.59
N SER A 295 -0.33 -3.40 7.78
CA SER A 295 -1.60 -2.86 7.28
C SER A 295 -2.27 -3.77 6.26
N GLN A 296 -1.52 -4.69 5.64
CA GLN A 296 -2.01 -5.60 4.61
C GLN A 296 -2.56 -6.88 5.24
N PRO A 297 -3.66 -7.44 4.69
CA PRO A 297 -4.27 -8.68 5.22
C PRO A 297 -3.30 -9.86 5.29
N GLU A 298 -2.35 -9.93 4.36
CA GLU A 298 -1.32 -10.98 4.29
C GLU A 298 -0.51 -11.12 5.58
N PHE A 299 -0.29 -10.02 6.31
CA PHE A 299 0.43 -10.05 7.58
C PHE A 299 -0.23 -10.99 8.60
N LEU A 300 -1.55 -10.90 8.77
CA LEU A 300 -2.31 -11.78 9.66
C LEU A 300 -2.55 -13.16 9.05
N GLU A 301 -2.75 -13.26 7.74
CA GLU A 301 -2.93 -14.54 7.06
C GLU A 301 -1.68 -15.42 7.20
N LEU A 302 -0.50 -14.85 7.04
CA LEU A 302 0.77 -15.55 7.16
C LEU A 302 1.21 -15.73 8.62
N GLY A 303 0.92 -14.75 9.46
CA GLY A 303 1.42 -14.68 10.83
C GLY A 303 0.53 -15.35 11.86
N GLY A 304 -0.81 -15.29 11.68
CA GLY A 304 -1.80 -15.79 12.63
C GLY A 304 -1.59 -15.20 14.02
N ARG A 305 -1.75 -16.03 15.05
CA ARG A 305 -1.59 -15.61 16.45
C ARG A 305 -0.17 -15.18 16.83
N ALA A 306 0.82 -15.50 16.02
CA ALA A 306 2.19 -15.04 16.27
C ALA A 306 2.32 -13.52 16.12
N MET A 307 1.34 -12.84 15.53
CA MET A 307 1.33 -11.39 15.35
C MET A 307 0.79 -10.60 16.55
N GLU A 308 0.22 -11.29 17.54
CA GLU A 308 -0.32 -10.65 18.75
C GLU A 308 0.79 -9.90 19.52
N GLY A 309 0.53 -8.64 19.88
CA GLY A 309 1.46 -7.79 20.66
C GLY A 309 2.47 -7.00 19.83
N PHE A 310 2.56 -7.21 18.52
CA PHE A 310 3.29 -6.30 17.65
C PHE A 310 2.46 -5.05 17.35
N CYS A 311 3.12 -3.89 17.35
CA CYS A 311 2.49 -2.61 17.03
C CYS A 311 2.82 -2.20 15.61
N TRP A 312 1.92 -1.47 14.98
CA TRP A 312 2.14 -0.94 13.63
C TRP A 312 1.40 0.37 13.41
N SER A 313 1.74 1.09 12.37
CA SER A 313 0.98 2.25 11.92
C SER A 313 1.04 2.41 10.41
N THR A 314 0.19 3.28 9.89
CA THR A 314 0.21 3.75 8.52
C THR A 314 0.02 5.26 8.49
N VAL A 315 0.65 5.95 7.54
CA VAL A 315 0.42 7.38 7.30
C VAL A 315 -0.87 7.66 6.53
N LEU A 316 -1.54 6.61 6.02
CA LEU A 316 -2.75 6.71 5.20
C LEU A 316 -4.05 6.66 6.02
N GLY A 317 -3.96 6.45 7.33
CA GLY A 317 -5.14 6.28 8.20
C GLY A 317 -5.70 4.85 8.21
N ILE A 318 -6.64 4.61 9.10
CA ILE A 318 -7.26 3.28 9.36
C ILE A 318 -8.77 3.43 9.58
N TYR A 319 -9.58 3.65 8.71
CA TYR A 319 -11.06 3.71 8.73
C TYR A 319 -11.73 3.15 10.02
N GLY A 320 -11.43 3.74 11.19
CA GLY A 320 -11.90 3.29 12.51
C GLY A 320 -13.07 4.08 13.07
N ASP A 321 -13.52 5.13 12.38
CA ASP A 321 -14.70 5.91 12.73
C ASP A 321 -15.97 5.38 12.05
N LYS A 322 -17.11 6.00 12.35
CA LYS A 322 -18.41 5.58 11.80
C LYS A 322 -18.44 5.64 10.27
N MET A 323 -17.81 6.64 9.66
CA MET A 323 -17.75 6.79 8.20
C MET A 323 -16.88 5.69 7.60
N GLY A 324 -15.73 5.42 8.19
CA GLY A 324 -14.83 4.34 7.79
C GLY A 324 -15.45 2.95 7.93
N GLU A 325 -16.23 2.71 9.01
CA GLU A 325 -16.99 1.46 9.16
C GLU A 325 -18.02 1.26 8.05
N ASP A 326 -18.75 2.31 7.68
CA ASP A 326 -19.75 2.25 6.61
C ASP A 326 -19.07 2.08 5.24
N PHE A 327 -17.94 2.76 5.00
CA PHE A 327 -17.11 2.56 3.81
C PHE A 327 -16.65 1.09 3.70
N ARG A 328 -16.14 0.52 4.79
CA ARG A 328 -15.72 -0.89 4.86
C ARG A 328 -16.87 -1.86 4.58
N LYS A 329 -18.06 -1.61 5.11
CA LYS A 329 -19.27 -2.41 4.81
C LYS A 329 -19.62 -2.36 3.32
N ASN A 330 -19.59 -1.17 2.72
CA ASN A 330 -19.88 -0.98 1.30
C ASN A 330 -18.84 -1.70 0.43
N TYR A 331 -17.57 -1.61 0.81
CA TYR A 331 -16.49 -2.33 0.14
C TYR A 331 -16.72 -3.84 0.14
N LEU A 332 -17.00 -4.43 1.31
CA LEU A 332 -17.22 -5.88 1.45
C LEU A 332 -18.48 -6.35 0.74
N LYS A 333 -19.50 -5.50 0.64
CA LYS A 333 -20.71 -5.77 -0.15
C LYS A 333 -20.42 -5.80 -1.64
N ARG A 334 -19.57 -4.87 -2.12
CA ARG A 334 -19.23 -4.74 -3.54
C ARG A 334 -18.19 -5.76 -3.99
N PHE A 335 -17.25 -6.13 -3.12
CA PHE A 335 -16.14 -7.04 -3.38
C PHE A 335 -16.09 -8.18 -2.35
N PRO A 336 -17.11 -9.06 -2.35
CA PRO A 336 -17.19 -10.13 -1.35
C PRO A 336 -16.08 -11.18 -1.49
N GLU A 337 -15.41 -11.27 -2.63
CA GLU A 337 -14.24 -12.11 -2.89
C GLU A 337 -13.02 -11.73 -2.06
N PHE A 338 -12.94 -10.48 -1.60
CA PHE A 338 -11.92 -10.00 -0.67
C PHE A 338 -12.32 -10.20 0.79
N GLY A 339 -12.95 -11.33 1.10
CA GLY A 339 -13.54 -11.65 2.40
C GLY A 339 -12.57 -11.75 3.57
N THR A 340 -11.25 -11.81 3.33
CA THR A 340 -10.22 -11.72 4.39
C THR A 340 -10.33 -10.44 5.20
N TYR A 341 -10.72 -9.34 4.58
CA TYR A 341 -10.99 -8.08 5.26
C TYR A 341 -12.15 -8.17 6.28
N LYS A 342 -13.03 -9.16 6.19
CA LYS A 342 -14.12 -9.36 7.18
C LYS A 342 -13.61 -9.65 8.58
N LYS A 343 -12.44 -10.31 8.68
CA LYS A 343 -11.80 -10.69 9.94
C LYS A 343 -10.73 -9.70 10.38
N ASN A 344 -10.32 -8.83 9.48
CA ASN A 344 -9.23 -7.90 9.67
C ASN A 344 -9.77 -6.46 9.59
N THR A 345 -9.66 -5.71 10.68
CA THR A 345 -10.03 -4.28 10.71
C THR A 345 -8.94 -3.39 10.09
N MET A 346 -7.76 -3.96 9.81
CA MET A 346 -6.66 -3.35 9.08
C MET A 346 -6.86 -3.49 7.57
N GLY A 347 -5.99 -2.94 6.77
CA GLY A 347 -6.10 -2.95 5.32
C GLY A 347 -7.00 -1.85 4.78
N LEU A 348 -7.28 -1.91 3.50
CA LEU A 348 -8.08 -0.93 2.74
C LEU A 348 -7.48 0.48 2.68
N VAL A 349 -6.23 0.68 3.09
CA VAL A 349 -5.60 2.01 3.11
C VAL A 349 -5.57 2.65 1.72
N TYR A 350 -5.24 1.90 0.70
CA TYR A 350 -5.28 2.38 -0.69
C TYR A 350 -6.67 2.35 -1.32
N THR A 351 -7.64 1.64 -0.75
CA THR A 351 -9.03 1.70 -1.22
C THR A 351 -9.60 3.10 -1.08
N GLY A 352 -9.46 3.71 0.11
CA GLY A 352 -9.88 5.09 0.34
C GLY A 352 -9.11 6.08 -0.53
N ASN A 353 -7.81 5.89 -0.71
CA ASN A 353 -7.01 6.73 -1.59
C ASN A 353 -7.56 6.72 -3.04
N GLY A 354 -7.80 5.54 -3.63
CA GLY A 354 -8.38 5.43 -4.97
C GLY A 354 -9.79 6.02 -5.06
N TYR A 355 -10.62 5.81 -4.03
CA TYR A 355 -11.95 6.39 -3.94
C TYR A 355 -11.94 7.92 -3.88
N ASP A 356 -11.08 8.49 -3.03
CA ASP A 356 -10.98 9.93 -2.82
C ASP A 356 -10.39 10.65 -4.03
N ILE A 357 -9.39 10.07 -4.69
CA ILE A 357 -8.81 10.63 -5.93
C ILE A 357 -9.90 10.81 -6.99
N VAL A 358 -10.75 9.81 -7.21
CA VAL A 358 -11.81 9.90 -8.22
C VAL A 358 -12.87 10.92 -7.83
N ASN A 359 -13.27 10.97 -6.56
CA ASN A 359 -14.22 11.97 -6.09
C ASN A 359 -13.64 13.40 -6.22
N TYR A 360 -12.36 13.59 -5.91
CA TYR A 360 -11.68 14.87 -6.11
C TYR A 360 -11.66 15.28 -7.58
N LEU A 361 -11.29 14.37 -8.48
CA LEU A 361 -11.28 14.60 -9.94
C LEU A 361 -12.67 14.90 -10.48
N ALA A 362 -13.72 14.31 -9.93
CA ALA A 362 -15.09 14.54 -10.37
C ALA A 362 -15.67 15.86 -9.87
N ALA A 363 -15.12 16.42 -8.78
CA ALA A 363 -15.55 17.69 -8.19
C ALA A 363 -14.80 18.91 -8.76
N SER A 364 -13.64 18.69 -9.40
CA SER A 364 -12.79 19.75 -9.98
C SER A 364 -13.14 20.05 -11.43
#